data_589eb53eff178a0e24a75c78ea2462d6
#
_entry.id   589eb53eff178a0e24a75c78ea2462d6
#
_cell.length_a   1.000
_cell.length_b   1.000
_cell.length_c   1.000
_cell.angle_alpha   90.00
_cell.angle_beta   90.00
_cell.angle_gamma   90.00
#
_symmetry.space_group_name_H-M   'P 1'
#
loop_
_entity.id
_entity.type
_entity.pdbx_description
1 polymer ?
#
loop_
_entity_poly.entity_id
_entity_poly.type
_entity_poly.pdbx_seq_one_letter_code
_entity_poly.pdbx_strand_id
1 'polypeptide(L)' 'VKVGDLVKFTAGPLAVVNAGVVVNVWTIAHKNRVQSVDILWEGKIIPRLVSAIEVINESR' A
#
# COMPACT_ATOMS: atom_id res chain seq x y z
N VAL A 1 5.95 -2.69 -5.17
CA VAL A 1 4.61 -3.00 -4.69
C VAL A 1 3.66 -3.09 -5.86
N LYS A 2 2.70 -3.96 -5.79
CA LYS A 2 1.76 -4.16 -6.87
C LYS A 2 0.41 -4.58 -6.31
N VAL A 3 -0.60 -4.52 -7.14
CA VAL A 3 -1.94 -4.95 -6.75
C VAL A 3 -1.90 -6.40 -6.30
N GLY A 4 -2.53 -6.66 -5.17
CA GLY A 4 -2.56 -7.98 -4.56
C GLY A 4 -1.53 -8.18 -3.47
N ASP A 5 -0.56 -7.28 -3.34
CA ASP A 5 0.43 -7.39 -2.28
C ASP A 5 -0.19 -7.12 -0.92
N LEU A 6 0.29 -7.84 0.07
CA LEU A 6 -0.12 -7.64 1.45
C LEU A 6 0.87 -6.67 2.08
N VAL A 7 0.35 -5.60 2.65
CA VAL A 7 1.19 -4.54 3.19
C VAL A 7 0.72 -4.17 4.59
N LYS A 8 1.62 -3.56 5.36
CA LYS A 8 1.26 -3.00 6.65
C LYS A 8 1.58 -1.52 6.64
N PHE A 9 0.89 -0.78 7.48
CA PHE A 9 1.12 0.65 7.61
C PHE A 9 2.29 0.88 8.55
N THR A 10 3.23 1.73 8.12
CA THR A 10 4.43 2.00 8.92
C THR A 10 4.43 3.40 9.49
N ALA A 11 3.42 4.21 9.19
CA ALA A 11 3.34 5.59 9.68
C ALA A 11 1.89 5.96 9.90
N GLY A 12 1.67 6.95 10.76
CA GLY A 12 0.34 7.47 11.03
C GLY A 12 -0.42 6.64 12.05
N PRO A 13 -1.69 6.99 12.27
CA PRO A 13 -2.48 6.32 13.31
C PRO A 13 -2.75 4.85 13.04
N LEU A 14 -2.56 4.40 11.80
CA LEU A 14 -2.82 3.01 11.45
C LEU A 14 -1.57 2.14 11.51
N ALA A 15 -0.47 2.68 12.01
CA ALA A 15 0.80 1.96 12.00
C ALA A 15 0.78 0.68 12.84
N VAL A 16 -0.15 0.58 13.77
CA VAL A 16 -0.22 -0.58 14.66
C VAL A 16 -1.33 -1.55 14.29
N VAL A 17 -2.03 -1.30 13.19
CA VAL A 17 -3.14 -2.17 12.82
C VAL A 17 -2.67 -3.22 11.82
N ASN A 18 -3.58 -4.14 11.54
CA ASN A 18 -3.30 -5.26 10.68
C ASN A 18 -3.06 -4.85 9.25
N ALA A 19 -2.57 -5.80 8.48
CA ALA A 19 -2.24 -5.57 7.09
C ALA A 19 -3.48 -5.34 6.25
N GLY A 20 -3.28 -4.61 5.16
CA GLY A 20 -4.29 -4.48 4.12
C GLY A 20 -3.77 -5.03 2.81
N VAL A 21 -4.62 -5.01 1.81
CA VAL A 21 -4.28 -5.52 0.48
C VAL A 21 -4.27 -4.36 -0.49
N VAL A 22 -3.23 -4.27 -1.29
CA VAL A 22 -3.12 -3.24 -2.31
C VAL A 22 -4.14 -3.54 -3.41
N VAL A 23 -5.01 -2.59 -3.69
CA VAL A 23 -6.03 -2.75 -4.72
C VAL A 23 -5.81 -1.82 -5.90
N ASN A 24 -4.90 -0.86 -5.77
CA ASN A 24 -4.57 0.04 -6.88
C ASN A 24 -3.21 0.64 -6.63
N VAL A 25 -2.48 0.94 -7.70
CA VAL A 25 -1.18 1.59 -7.58
C VAL A 25 -1.16 2.80 -8.51
N TRP A 26 -0.52 3.86 -8.05
CA TRP A 26 -0.40 5.10 -8.79
C TRP A 26 1.07 5.40 -8.99
N THR A 27 1.45 5.68 -10.23
CA THR A 27 2.84 5.92 -10.57
C THR A 27 3.05 7.35 -11.03
N ILE A 28 4.29 7.79 -10.90
CA ILE A 28 4.72 9.05 -11.50
C ILE A 28 5.13 8.73 -12.94
N ALA A 29 4.39 9.28 -13.90
CA ALA A 29 4.53 8.87 -15.28
C ALA A 29 5.94 9.03 -15.82
N HIS A 30 6.57 10.17 -15.56
CA HIS A 30 7.88 10.43 -16.14
C HIS A 30 9.01 9.75 -15.36
N LYS A 31 8.72 9.23 -14.17
CA LYS A 31 9.73 8.52 -13.39
C LYS A 31 9.49 7.02 -13.36
N ASN A 32 8.34 6.60 -13.83
CA ASN A 32 7.99 5.18 -13.90
C ASN A 32 8.15 4.48 -12.57
N ARG A 33 7.74 5.16 -11.49
CA ARG A 33 7.86 4.64 -10.14
C ARG A 33 6.52 4.71 -9.44
N VAL A 34 6.24 3.71 -8.63
CA VAL A 34 5.06 3.71 -7.79
C VAL A 34 5.23 4.76 -6.71
N GLN A 35 4.26 5.66 -6.58
CA GLN A 35 4.32 6.71 -5.57
C GLN A 35 3.32 6.49 -4.46
N SER A 36 2.11 6.06 -4.79
CA SER A 36 1.08 5.84 -3.80
C SER A 36 0.25 4.64 -4.19
N VAL A 37 -0.47 4.12 -3.22
CA VAL A 37 -1.31 2.93 -3.42
C VAL A 37 -2.62 3.13 -2.68
N ASP A 38 -3.64 2.44 -3.15
CA ASP A 38 -4.90 2.32 -2.43
C ASP A 38 -4.91 0.95 -1.78
N ILE A 39 -5.25 0.93 -0.51
CA ILE A 39 -5.18 -0.29 0.30
C ILE A 39 -6.57 -0.59 0.84
N LEU A 40 -7.02 -1.81 0.62
CA LEU A 40 -8.26 -2.28 1.20
C LEU A 40 -7.99 -2.81 2.59
N TRP A 41 -8.63 -2.21 3.58
CA TRP A 41 -8.47 -2.58 4.98
C TRP A 41 -9.82 -2.47 5.67
N GLU A 42 -10.28 -3.57 6.21
CA GLU A 42 -11.56 -3.65 6.92
C GLU A 42 -12.72 -3.06 6.11
N GLY A 43 -12.76 -3.40 4.83
CA GLY A 43 -13.83 -2.94 3.97
C GLY A 43 -13.72 -1.50 3.50
N LYS A 44 -12.60 -0.84 3.80
CA LYS A 44 -12.38 0.56 3.43
C LYS A 44 -11.18 0.67 2.51
N ILE A 45 -11.22 1.66 1.62
CA ILE A 45 -10.10 1.97 0.75
C ILE A 45 -9.33 3.12 1.37
N ILE A 46 -8.06 2.89 1.66
CA ILE A 46 -7.22 3.87 2.33
C ILE A 46 -6.04 4.18 1.43
N PRO A 47 -5.91 5.43 0.96
CA PRO A 47 -4.75 5.80 0.15
C PRO A 47 -3.54 6.06 1.04
N ARG A 48 -2.37 5.62 0.58
CA ARG A 48 -1.12 5.85 1.32
C ARG A 48 0.02 6.00 0.34
N LEU A 49 1.00 6.79 0.75
CA LEU A 49 2.25 6.86 0.01
C LEU A 49 3.02 5.57 0.23
N VAL A 50 3.78 5.19 -0.79
CA VAL A 50 4.57 3.97 -0.70
C VAL A 50 5.53 4.02 0.49
N SER A 51 6.05 5.20 0.80
CA SER A 51 6.97 5.35 1.92
C SER A 51 6.30 5.11 3.29
N ALA A 52 4.99 5.08 3.34
CA ALA A 52 4.26 4.88 4.58
C ALA A 52 3.77 3.45 4.76
N ILE A 53 4.20 2.55 3.90
CA ILE A 53 3.78 1.15 3.98
C ILE A 53 4.98 0.24 3.76
N GLU A 54 4.81 -1.01 4.16
CA GLU A 54 5.83 -2.03 3.95
C GLU A 54 5.16 -3.29 3.44
N VAL A 55 5.71 -3.85 2.36
CA VAL A 55 5.18 -5.11 1.82
C VAL A 55 5.57 -6.24 2.75
N ILE A 56 4.58 -6.99 3.21
CA ILE A 56 4.80 -8.10 4.13
C ILE A 56 4.92 -9.41 3.38
N ASN A 57 4.16 -9.55 2.32
CA ASN A 57 4.09 -10.80 1.58
C ASN A 57 4.14 -10.48 0.10
N GLU A 58 5.30 -10.67 -0.48
CA GLU A 58 5.44 -10.47 -1.91
C GLU A 58 4.92 -11.69 -2.64
N SER A 59 4.11 -11.42 -3.63
CA SER A 59 3.58 -12.48 -4.48
C SER A 59 4.72 -13.12 -5.25
N ARG A 60 4.71 -14.43 -5.29
CA ARG A 60 5.75 -15.18 -5.99
C ARG A 60 5.19 -16.00 -7.06
#